data_71557ef4bc39398a5c30ae6858064aaa
#
_entry.id   71557ef4bc39398a5c30ae6858064aaa
#
_cell.length_a   1.000
_cell.length_b   1.000
_cell.length_c   1.000
_cell.angle_alpha   90.00
_cell.angle_beta   90.00
_cell.angle_gamma   90.00
#
_symmetry.space_group_name_H-M   'P 1'
#
loop_
_entity.id
_entity.type
_entity.pdbx_description
1 polymer ?
#
loop_
_entity_poly.entity_id
_entity_poly.type
_entity_poly.pdbx_seq_one_letter_code
_entity_poly.pdbx_strand_id
1 'polypeptide(L)'
;MDREQQILTLIRQNPFISQHEMASIIGISRSAVAGYIAALTKKGTIRGRAYVTSDENTVMCIGGANLDSKATSKQAIRLASSNPVTVTESCGGVARNIAETLAGLACQAALLTVVGDDKAGQWVLEETRKRGVDVSQAIVLQGENTGTYTALLDATGEMFLAFANMDIYDKCTPALLRDKWPHVASAKLIIADTNLPAETLAELIDRCKEENLPLFIDPVSSEKAKKLPQDLHGVTAIFPNWEEACQLAGIAPSSSSSSDYSTIAGAIRARGVRHVFITLGSQGVIYAGEEGERHFPPIPTKVVEVTGAGDAFVAGIAYGVMRQSTYMESCMYGLTASHITLQTDQSVASELTEERLQQTLLHLTKGDESQ
;
A
#
# COMPACT_ATOMS: atom_id res chain seq x y z
N MET A 1 4.38 -37.74 -10.70
CA MET A 1 3.36 -36.85 -11.27
C MET A 1 3.66 -36.76 -12.77
N ASP A 2 2.65 -36.96 -13.65
CA ASP A 2 2.83 -36.83 -15.09
C ASP A 2 3.25 -35.41 -15.49
N ARG A 3 4.05 -35.27 -16.56
CA ARG A 3 4.56 -33.96 -17.01
C ARG A 3 3.44 -33.00 -17.44
N GLU A 4 2.37 -33.52 -18.04
CA GLU A 4 1.19 -32.70 -18.33
C GLU A 4 0.56 -32.14 -17.07
N GLN A 5 0.48 -32.94 -16.01
CA GLN A 5 -0.08 -32.48 -14.71
C GLN A 5 0.82 -31.46 -14.03
N GLN A 6 2.14 -31.61 -14.13
CA GLN A 6 3.09 -30.59 -13.57
C GLN A 6 2.92 -29.27 -14.30
N ILE A 7 2.84 -29.28 -15.63
CA ILE A 7 2.62 -28.06 -16.43
C ILE A 7 1.27 -27.39 -16.07
N LEU A 8 0.20 -28.19 -15.97
CA LEU A 8 -1.12 -27.65 -15.59
C LEU A 8 -1.13 -27.05 -14.18
N THR A 9 -0.40 -27.66 -13.25
CA THR A 9 -0.27 -27.12 -11.89
C THR A 9 0.42 -25.77 -11.92
N LEU A 10 1.54 -25.63 -12.62
CA LEU A 10 2.26 -24.37 -12.76
C LEU A 10 1.41 -23.30 -13.45
N ILE A 11 0.68 -23.66 -14.53
CA ILE A 11 -0.22 -22.72 -15.22
C ILE A 11 -1.39 -22.26 -14.32
N ARG A 12 -1.93 -23.16 -13.48
CA ARG A 12 -2.99 -22.79 -12.52
C ARG A 12 -2.49 -21.89 -11.40
N GLN A 13 -1.24 -22.10 -10.96
CA GLN A 13 -0.60 -21.25 -9.94
C GLN A 13 -0.20 -19.90 -10.52
N ASN A 14 0.31 -19.86 -11.75
CA ASN A 14 0.66 -18.64 -12.47
C ASN A 14 0.25 -18.79 -13.96
N PRO A 15 -0.92 -18.26 -14.37
CA PRO A 15 -1.37 -18.34 -15.77
C PRO A 15 -0.45 -17.63 -16.78
N PHE A 16 0.46 -16.79 -16.31
CA PHE A 16 1.42 -16.01 -17.13
C PHE A 16 2.82 -16.60 -17.14
N ILE A 17 3.04 -17.71 -16.43
CA ILE A 17 4.34 -18.40 -16.40
C ILE A 17 4.85 -18.67 -17.82
N SER A 18 6.09 -18.25 -18.09
CA SER A 18 6.70 -18.47 -19.40
C SER A 18 7.06 -19.93 -19.63
N GLN A 19 7.12 -20.33 -20.89
CA GLN A 19 7.59 -21.69 -21.25
C GLN A 19 9.04 -21.93 -20.82
N HIS A 20 9.85 -20.89 -20.72
CA HIS A 20 11.22 -20.97 -20.24
C HIS A 20 11.28 -21.26 -18.74
N GLU A 21 10.50 -20.57 -17.94
CA GLU A 21 10.39 -20.78 -16.50
C GLU A 21 9.83 -22.18 -16.20
N MET A 22 8.74 -22.59 -16.86
CA MET A 22 8.23 -23.95 -16.72
C MET A 22 9.29 -25.00 -17.04
N ALA A 23 10.07 -24.78 -18.10
CA ALA A 23 11.17 -25.66 -18.50
C ALA A 23 12.24 -25.77 -17.41
N SER A 24 12.62 -24.64 -16.81
CA SER A 24 13.59 -24.58 -15.71
C SER A 24 13.08 -25.27 -14.46
N ILE A 25 11.83 -25.05 -14.05
CA ILE A 25 11.22 -25.66 -12.86
C ILE A 25 11.08 -27.17 -13.01
N ILE A 26 10.64 -27.64 -14.20
CA ILE A 26 10.35 -29.05 -14.43
C ILE A 26 11.63 -29.82 -14.81
N GLY A 27 12.71 -29.13 -15.21
CA GLY A 27 13.96 -29.73 -15.65
C GLY A 27 13.87 -30.38 -17.06
N ILE A 28 13.13 -29.74 -18.00
CA ILE A 28 13.00 -30.19 -19.39
C ILE A 28 13.29 -29.03 -20.36
N SER A 29 13.40 -29.32 -21.66
CA SER A 29 13.63 -28.26 -22.65
C SER A 29 12.38 -27.41 -22.89
N ARG A 30 12.58 -26.11 -23.24
CA ARG A 30 11.48 -25.21 -23.63
C ARG A 30 10.62 -25.77 -24.77
N SER A 31 11.25 -26.46 -25.74
CA SER A 31 10.53 -27.11 -26.84
C SER A 31 9.65 -28.26 -26.38
N ALA A 32 10.09 -29.03 -25.38
CA ALA A 32 9.25 -30.06 -24.77
C ALA A 32 8.02 -29.45 -24.06
N VAL A 33 8.21 -28.35 -23.28
CA VAL A 33 7.10 -27.60 -22.67
C VAL A 33 6.11 -27.11 -23.73
N ALA A 34 6.61 -26.52 -24.83
CA ALA A 34 5.76 -26.10 -25.96
C ALA A 34 4.93 -27.22 -26.54
N GLY A 35 5.52 -28.41 -26.68
CA GLY A 35 4.83 -29.63 -27.15
C GLY A 35 3.70 -30.07 -26.22
N TYR A 36 3.95 -30.07 -24.90
CA TYR A 36 2.91 -30.39 -23.91
C TYR A 36 1.79 -29.36 -23.89
N ILE A 37 2.11 -28.06 -23.96
CA ILE A 37 1.09 -26.98 -24.02
C ILE A 37 0.24 -27.15 -25.28
N ALA A 38 0.84 -27.42 -26.44
CA ALA A 38 0.10 -27.66 -27.70
C ALA A 38 -0.83 -28.88 -27.58
N ALA A 39 -0.37 -29.98 -26.98
CA ALA A 39 -1.18 -31.15 -26.72
C ALA A 39 -2.35 -30.87 -25.78
N LEU A 40 -2.13 -30.16 -24.69
CA LEU A 40 -3.15 -29.75 -23.72
C LEU A 40 -4.17 -28.75 -24.31
N THR A 41 -3.72 -27.89 -25.22
CA THR A 41 -4.61 -27.00 -25.98
C THR A 41 -5.47 -27.80 -26.97
N LYS A 42 -4.88 -28.73 -27.67
CA LYS A 42 -5.62 -29.63 -28.59
C LYS A 42 -6.65 -30.51 -27.86
N LYS A 43 -6.34 -30.92 -26.62
CA LYS A 43 -7.27 -31.63 -25.71
C LYS A 43 -8.37 -30.70 -25.12
N GLY A 44 -8.32 -29.39 -25.35
CA GLY A 44 -9.24 -28.41 -24.77
C GLY A 44 -9.04 -28.17 -23.28
N THR A 45 -7.96 -28.68 -22.67
CA THR A 45 -7.62 -28.49 -21.27
C THR A 45 -7.06 -27.08 -21.03
N ILE A 46 -6.25 -26.58 -21.98
CA ILE A 46 -5.84 -25.18 -22.07
C ILE A 46 -6.71 -24.51 -23.14
N ARG A 47 -7.54 -23.53 -22.75
CA ARG A 47 -8.50 -22.92 -23.68
C ARG A 47 -7.97 -21.65 -24.38
N GLY A 48 -6.77 -21.19 -24.04
CA GLY A 48 -6.16 -19.99 -24.61
C GLY A 48 -4.95 -19.52 -23.83
N ARG A 49 -4.28 -18.48 -24.33
CA ARG A 49 -3.25 -17.73 -23.62
C ARG A 49 -3.90 -16.50 -23.01
N ALA A 50 -3.56 -16.19 -21.77
CA ALA A 50 -3.88 -14.90 -21.19
C ALA A 50 -2.91 -13.86 -21.74
N TYR A 51 -3.44 -12.72 -22.18
CA TYR A 51 -2.68 -11.52 -22.52
C TYR A 51 -2.98 -10.49 -21.42
N VAL A 52 -1.94 -9.92 -20.83
CA VAL A 52 -2.09 -8.74 -19.97
C VAL A 52 -2.10 -7.53 -20.90
N THR A 53 -3.19 -6.78 -20.89
CA THR A 53 -3.28 -5.51 -21.59
C THR A 53 -3.11 -4.39 -20.56
N SER A 54 -2.60 -3.24 -20.99
CA SER A 54 -2.59 -2.06 -20.12
C SER A 54 -4.02 -1.72 -19.68
N ASP A 55 -4.20 -1.49 -18.39
CA ASP A 55 -5.45 -1.00 -17.82
C ASP A 55 -5.23 0.42 -17.32
N GLU A 56 -5.72 1.38 -18.11
CA GLU A 56 -5.54 2.82 -17.83
C GLU A 56 -6.34 3.30 -16.61
N ASN A 57 -7.08 2.43 -15.94
CA ASN A 57 -7.94 2.78 -14.80
C ASN A 57 -7.51 2.13 -13.49
N THR A 58 -6.63 1.12 -13.51
CA THR A 58 -6.25 0.39 -12.30
C THR A 58 -5.10 1.09 -11.55
N VAL A 59 -5.25 1.18 -10.22
CA VAL A 59 -4.18 1.51 -9.28
C VAL A 59 -3.69 0.22 -8.63
N MET A 60 -2.40 -0.08 -8.76
CA MET A 60 -1.76 -1.25 -8.15
C MET A 60 -1.12 -0.85 -6.82
N CYS A 61 -1.65 -1.34 -5.70
CA CYS A 61 -1.05 -1.18 -4.38
C CYS A 61 -0.16 -2.40 -4.06
N ILE A 62 1.09 -2.14 -3.61
CA ILE A 62 2.08 -3.19 -3.34
C ILE A 62 2.63 -3.02 -1.93
N GLY A 63 2.49 -4.02 -1.07
CA GLY A 63 3.03 -3.95 0.28
C GLY A 63 2.23 -4.69 1.34
N GLY A 64 2.07 -4.07 2.51
CA GLY A 64 1.50 -4.68 3.69
C GLY A 64 -0.01 -4.94 3.62
N ALA A 65 -0.39 -6.15 4.03
CA ALA A 65 -1.75 -6.55 4.38
C ALA A 65 -1.67 -7.55 5.54
N ASN A 66 -2.19 -7.19 6.68
CA ASN A 66 -2.00 -7.94 7.93
C ASN A 66 -3.27 -7.99 8.78
N LEU A 67 -3.26 -8.86 9.77
CA LEU A 67 -4.26 -8.93 10.83
C LEU A 67 -3.86 -7.99 11.96
N ASP A 68 -4.71 -7.02 12.29
CA ASP A 68 -4.60 -6.18 13.48
C ASP A 68 -5.49 -6.72 14.59
N SER A 69 -4.95 -6.88 15.79
CA SER A 69 -5.65 -7.34 16.99
C SER A 69 -5.45 -6.32 18.11
N LYS A 70 -6.55 -5.77 18.62
CA LYS A 70 -6.56 -4.88 19.79
C LYS A 70 -7.17 -5.63 20.98
N ALA A 71 -6.37 -5.87 22.03
CA ALA A 71 -6.79 -6.51 23.27
C ALA A 71 -6.93 -5.42 24.35
N THR A 72 -8.15 -5.03 24.71
CA THR A 72 -8.40 -4.03 25.75
C THR A 72 -8.63 -4.71 27.09
N SER A 73 -7.82 -4.36 28.10
CA SER A 73 -7.95 -4.93 29.44
C SER A 73 -9.21 -4.43 30.14
N LYS A 74 -9.90 -5.35 30.82
CA LYS A 74 -11.11 -5.03 31.62
C LYS A 74 -10.77 -4.48 33.00
N GLN A 75 -9.51 -4.51 33.41
CA GLN A 75 -9.01 -4.08 34.71
C GLN A 75 -7.54 -3.68 34.62
N ALA A 76 -6.97 -3.19 35.73
CA ALA A 76 -5.53 -2.88 35.77
C ALA A 76 -4.68 -4.10 35.41
N ILE A 77 -3.74 -3.93 34.47
CA ILE A 77 -2.87 -4.99 33.97
C ILE A 77 -1.94 -5.46 35.08
N ARG A 78 -1.87 -6.76 35.27
CA ARG A 78 -0.94 -7.42 36.22
C ARG A 78 0.09 -8.20 35.44
N LEU A 79 1.36 -7.83 35.59
CA LEU A 79 2.48 -8.57 35.00
C LEU A 79 2.57 -9.98 35.59
N ALA A 80 3.07 -10.92 34.80
CA ALA A 80 3.23 -12.34 35.15
C ALA A 80 1.91 -13.02 35.62
N SER A 81 0.76 -12.53 35.14
CA SER A 81 -0.55 -13.06 35.44
C SER A 81 -1.46 -13.08 34.21
N SER A 82 -2.53 -13.84 34.23
CA SER A 82 -3.58 -13.82 33.22
C SER A 82 -4.45 -12.57 33.42
N ASN A 83 -4.63 -11.78 32.36
CA ASN A 83 -5.46 -10.56 32.36
C ASN A 83 -6.68 -10.78 31.46
N PRO A 84 -7.91 -10.59 31.99
CA PRO A 84 -9.11 -10.64 31.17
C PRO A 84 -9.14 -9.45 30.20
N VAL A 85 -9.33 -9.73 28.90
CA VAL A 85 -9.38 -8.72 27.85
C VAL A 85 -10.64 -8.89 27.00
N THR A 86 -11.01 -7.83 26.28
CA THR A 86 -11.87 -7.90 25.10
C THR A 86 -10.96 -7.77 23.90
N VAL A 87 -11.08 -8.69 22.92
CA VAL A 87 -10.29 -8.65 21.70
C VAL A 87 -11.17 -8.21 20.54
N THR A 88 -10.66 -7.27 19.74
CA THR A 88 -11.22 -6.88 18.45
C THR A 88 -10.17 -7.10 17.37
N GLU A 89 -10.60 -7.64 16.25
CA GLU A 89 -9.73 -7.92 15.11
C GLU A 89 -10.18 -7.10 13.90
N SER A 90 -9.23 -6.61 13.12
CA SER A 90 -9.45 -5.86 11.89
C SER A 90 -8.37 -6.18 10.87
N CYS A 91 -8.65 -5.94 9.61
CA CYS A 91 -7.61 -6.00 8.58
C CYS A 91 -6.84 -4.69 8.57
N GLY A 92 -5.50 -4.78 8.52
CA GLY A 92 -4.57 -3.67 8.46
C GLY A 92 -3.59 -3.79 7.31
N GLY A 93 -2.55 -2.95 7.36
CA GLY A 93 -1.50 -2.85 6.35
C GLY A 93 -1.70 -1.66 5.43
N VAL A 94 -0.64 -0.85 5.26
CA VAL A 94 -0.68 0.44 4.54
C VAL A 94 -1.15 0.25 3.10
N ALA A 95 -0.51 -0.63 2.32
CA ALA A 95 -0.91 -0.87 0.93
C ALA A 95 -2.36 -1.38 0.80
N ARG A 96 -2.78 -2.26 1.73
CA ARG A 96 -4.16 -2.77 1.78
C ARG A 96 -5.16 -1.67 2.13
N ASN A 97 -4.87 -0.83 3.12
CA ASN A 97 -5.74 0.27 3.53
C ASN A 97 -5.91 1.30 2.41
N ILE A 98 -4.82 1.65 1.71
CA ILE A 98 -4.86 2.53 0.53
C ILE A 98 -5.73 1.91 -0.57
N ALA A 99 -5.54 0.62 -0.88
CA ALA A 99 -6.32 -0.08 -1.90
C ALA A 99 -7.83 -0.10 -1.58
N GLU A 100 -8.19 -0.40 -0.32
CA GLU A 100 -9.59 -0.42 0.12
C GLU A 100 -10.21 0.98 0.08
N THR A 101 -9.47 2.01 0.51
CA THR A 101 -9.92 3.40 0.41
C THR A 101 -10.16 3.80 -1.05
N LEU A 102 -9.24 3.46 -1.96
CA LEU A 102 -9.41 3.72 -3.40
C LEU A 102 -10.63 3.01 -3.99
N ALA A 103 -10.88 1.76 -3.60
CA ALA A 103 -12.07 1.03 -4.01
C ALA A 103 -13.36 1.71 -3.51
N GLY A 104 -13.37 2.21 -2.27
CA GLY A 104 -14.45 3.04 -1.72
C GLY A 104 -14.67 4.34 -2.51
N LEU A 105 -13.62 4.92 -3.05
CA LEU A 105 -13.64 6.09 -3.94
C LEU A 105 -13.94 5.75 -5.42
N ALA A 106 -14.47 4.55 -5.68
CA ALA A 106 -14.81 4.05 -7.01
C ALA A 106 -13.63 4.00 -8.01
N CYS A 107 -12.39 3.90 -7.51
CA CYS A 107 -11.22 3.54 -8.31
C CYS A 107 -11.10 2.03 -8.45
N GLN A 108 -10.65 1.57 -9.61
CA GLN A 108 -10.23 0.17 -9.75
C GLN A 108 -8.91 -0.01 -8.99
N ALA A 109 -8.93 -0.76 -7.89
CA ALA A 109 -7.77 -1.00 -7.04
C ALA A 109 -7.41 -2.48 -7.04
N ALA A 110 -6.12 -2.78 -7.21
CA ALA A 110 -5.55 -4.10 -7.09
C ALA A 110 -4.49 -4.13 -5.99
N LEU A 111 -4.35 -5.25 -5.31
CA LEU A 111 -3.39 -5.43 -4.22
C LEU A 111 -2.43 -6.59 -4.53
N LEU A 112 -1.14 -6.27 -4.60
CA LEU A 112 -0.04 -7.23 -4.59
C LEU A 112 0.58 -7.26 -3.18
N THR A 113 0.38 -8.35 -2.47
CA THR A 113 0.88 -8.58 -1.11
C THR A 113 1.27 -10.04 -0.93
N VAL A 114 1.92 -10.34 0.19
CA VAL A 114 2.20 -11.72 0.62
C VAL A 114 1.45 -11.99 1.92
N VAL A 115 0.80 -13.15 1.98
CA VAL A 115 0.12 -13.67 3.18
C VAL A 115 0.50 -15.13 3.39
N GLY A 116 0.33 -15.64 4.59
CA GLY A 116 0.49 -17.07 4.90
C GLY A 116 -0.69 -17.88 4.39
N ASP A 117 -0.54 -19.22 4.39
CA ASP A 117 -1.63 -20.18 4.14
C ASP A 117 -2.46 -20.46 5.39
N ASP A 118 -2.47 -19.52 6.33
CA ASP A 118 -3.18 -19.57 7.59
C ASP A 118 -4.58 -18.91 7.52
N LYS A 119 -5.33 -19.02 8.63
CA LYS A 119 -6.69 -18.44 8.73
C LYS A 119 -6.67 -16.92 8.62
N ALA A 120 -5.62 -16.26 9.13
CA ALA A 120 -5.49 -14.82 9.10
C ALA A 120 -5.33 -14.34 7.65
N GLY A 121 -4.46 -14.99 6.85
CA GLY A 121 -4.26 -14.67 5.44
C GLY A 121 -5.51 -14.87 4.61
N GLN A 122 -6.20 -15.97 4.80
CA GLN A 122 -7.49 -16.22 4.13
C GLN A 122 -8.52 -15.14 4.45
N TRP A 123 -8.65 -14.78 5.72
CA TRP A 123 -9.59 -13.76 6.17
C TRP A 123 -9.23 -12.37 5.64
N VAL A 124 -7.96 -11.95 5.72
CA VAL A 124 -7.50 -10.66 5.21
C VAL A 124 -7.79 -10.51 3.72
N LEU A 125 -7.47 -11.54 2.91
CA LEU A 125 -7.73 -11.50 1.46
C LEU A 125 -9.24 -11.52 1.15
N GLU A 126 -10.04 -12.29 1.89
CA GLU A 126 -11.48 -12.36 1.70
C GLU A 126 -12.17 -11.03 2.03
N GLU A 127 -11.85 -10.43 3.18
CA GLU A 127 -12.40 -9.11 3.57
C GLU A 127 -11.98 -8.03 2.58
N THR A 128 -10.71 -8.00 2.15
CA THR A 128 -10.22 -7.04 1.16
C THR A 128 -10.96 -7.18 -0.17
N ARG A 129 -11.19 -8.42 -0.63
CA ARG A 129 -11.99 -8.69 -1.85
C ARG A 129 -13.44 -8.22 -1.71
N LYS A 130 -14.08 -8.44 -0.54
CA LYS A 130 -15.46 -7.99 -0.26
C LYS A 130 -15.59 -6.47 -0.35
N ARG A 131 -14.52 -5.74 -0.07
CA ARG A 131 -14.45 -4.28 -0.18
C ARG A 131 -14.16 -3.77 -1.60
N GLY A 132 -14.12 -4.66 -2.60
CA GLY A 132 -13.99 -4.29 -4.01
C GLY A 132 -12.56 -4.22 -4.54
N VAL A 133 -11.56 -4.64 -3.76
CA VAL A 133 -10.16 -4.68 -4.21
C VAL A 133 -9.88 -5.98 -4.95
N ASP A 134 -9.23 -5.92 -6.11
CA ASP A 134 -8.71 -7.11 -6.79
C ASP A 134 -7.47 -7.65 -6.05
N VAL A 135 -7.62 -8.83 -5.45
CA VAL A 135 -6.55 -9.55 -4.76
C VAL A 135 -6.01 -10.74 -5.57
N SER A 136 -6.30 -10.80 -6.87
CA SER A 136 -5.89 -11.92 -7.72
C SER A 136 -4.37 -12.07 -7.84
N GLN A 137 -3.63 -10.99 -7.58
CA GLN A 137 -2.17 -10.97 -7.61
C GLN A 137 -1.53 -11.20 -6.23
N ALA A 138 -2.32 -11.30 -5.15
CA ALA A 138 -1.81 -11.64 -3.82
C ALA A 138 -1.17 -13.03 -3.82
N ILE A 139 -0.08 -13.18 -3.08
CA ILE A 139 0.74 -14.39 -3.02
C ILE A 139 0.49 -15.06 -1.67
N VAL A 140 0.03 -16.31 -1.71
CA VAL A 140 -0.14 -17.14 -0.52
C VAL A 140 1.08 -18.04 -0.37
N LEU A 141 1.87 -17.83 0.68
CA LEU A 141 3.10 -18.58 0.96
C LEU A 141 2.80 -19.76 1.86
N GLN A 142 3.12 -20.97 1.37
CA GLN A 142 2.87 -22.22 2.08
C GLN A 142 3.80 -22.37 3.30
N GLY A 143 3.22 -22.67 4.45
CA GLY A 143 3.96 -22.88 5.71
C GLY A 143 4.42 -21.59 6.39
N GLU A 144 4.04 -20.43 5.89
CA GLU A 144 4.33 -19.14 6.50
C GLU A 144 3.11 -18.61 7.28
N ASN A 145 3.37 -17.71 8.23
CA ASN A 145 2.30 -17.02 8.96
C ASN A 145 2.06 -15.64 8.36
N THR A 146 0.81 -15.24 8.29
CA THR A 146 0.42 -13.88 7.86
C THR A 146 0.93 -12.83 8.86
N GLY A 147 1.27 -11.65 8.36
CA GLY A 147 1.68 -10.53 9.19
C GLY A 147 0.61 -10.19 10.23
N THR A 148 1.04 -9.93 11.47
CA THR A 148 0.12 -9.57 12.56
C THR A 148 0.66 -8.38 13.34
N TYR A 149 -0.25 -7.48 13.73
CA TYR A 149 0.01 -6.45 14.72
C TYR A 149 -0.95 -6.63 15.89
N THR A 150 -0.41 -6.79 17.10
CA THR A 150 -1.21 -6.99 18.30
C THR A 150 -0.92 -5.88 19.30
N ALA A 151 -1.93 -5.09 19.66
CA ALA A 151 -1.85 -4.06 20.67
C ALA A 151 -2.59 -4.50 21.94
N LEU A 152 -1.93 -4.39 23.10
CA LEU A 152 -2.55 -4.50 24.40
C LEU A 152 -2.82 -3.10 24.93
N LEU A 153 -4.08 -2.78 25.15
CA LEU A 153 -4.55 -1.53 25.74
C LEU A 153 -4.92 -1.76 27.20
N ASP A 154 -4.67 -0.78 28.04
CA ASP A 154 -5.12 -0.82 29.42
C ASP A 154 -6.65 -0.55 29.55
N ALA A 155 -7.16 -0.50 30.76
CA ALA A 155 -8.58 -0.28 31.01
C ALA A 155 -9.05 1.15 30.64
N THR A 156 -8.14 2.08 30.40
CA THR A 156 -8.43 3.45 29.94
C THR A 156 -8.39 3.58 28.43
N GLY A 157 -7.94 2.51 27.72
CA GLY A 157 -7.76 2.48 26.27
C GLY A 157 -6.37 2.99 25.82
N GLU A 158 -5.45 3.28 26.73
CA GLU A 158 -4.09 3.65 26.39
C GLU A 158 -3.25 2.42 26.07
N MET A 159 -2.35 2.58 25.07
CA MET A 159 -1.48 1.49 24.64
C MET A 159 -0.47 1.14 25.73
N PHE A 160 -0.57 -0.08 26.26
CA PHE A 160 0.37 -0.63 27.23
C PHE A 160 1.57 -1.30 26.55
N LEU A 161 1.31 -2.06 25.48
CA LEU A 161 2.35 -2.80 24.74
C LEU A 161 1.82 -3.17 23.35
N ALA A 162 2.71 -3.25 22.37
CA ALA A 162 2.37 -3.76 21.05
C ALA A 162 3.44 -4.75 20.54
N PHE A 163 2.99 -5.69 19.72
CA PHE A 163 3.82 -6.69 19.05
C PHE A 163 3.54 -6.62 17.55
N ALA A 164 4.58 -6.63 16.75
CA ALA A 164 4.50 -6.72 15.30
C ALA A 164 5.28 -7.95 14.83
N ASN A 165 4.60 -8.89 14.17
CA ASN A 165 5.21 -9.98 13.44
C ASN A 165 4.97 -9.72 11.96
N MET A 166 5.96 -9.17 11.26
CA MET A 166 5.85 -8.73 9.86
C MET A 166 6.89 -9.40 8.96
N ASP A 167 7.56 -10.48 9.45
CA ASP A 167 8.67 -11.14 8.78
C ASP A 167 8.28 -11.74 7.42
N ILE A 168 6.99 -12.00 7.21
CA ILE A 168 6.49 -12.52 5.93
C ILE A 168 6.78 -11.57 4.77
N TYR A 169 6.85 -10.27 5.00
CA TYR A 169 7.14 -9.30 3.94
C TYR A 169 8.57 -9.40 3.43
N ASP A 170 9.51 -9.94 4.21
CA ASP A 170 10.87 -10.21 3.77
C ASP A 170 10.92 -11.31 2.68
N LYS A 171 9.83 -12.06 2.52
CA LYS A 171 9.66 -13.03 1.43
C LYS A 171 9.18 -12.41 0.12
N CYS A 172 8.77 -11.13 0.13
CA CYS A 172 8.40 -10.41 -1.10
C CYS A 172 9.66 -10.00 -1.87
N THR A 173 10.37 -10.99 -2.40
CA THR A 173 11.66 -10.82 -3.06
C THR A 173 11.53 -10.16 -4.43
N PRO A 174 12.65 -9.63 -4.99
CA PRO A 174 12.70 -9.16 -6.38
C PRO A 174 12.22 -10.21 -7.41
N ALA A 175 12.46 -11.50 -7.15
CA ALA A 175 11.99 -12.58 -8.02
C ALA A 175 10.45 -12.63 -8.07
N LEU A 176 9.79 -12.55 -6.92
CA LEU A 176 8.31 -12.50 -6.88
C LEU A 176 7.76 -11.25 -7.57
N LEU A 177 8.41 -10.10 -7.40
CA LEU A 177 8.02 -8.87 -8.10
C LEU A 177 8.13 -9.06 -9.63
N ARG A 178 9.23 -9.67 -10.11
CA ARG A 178 9.42 -9.94 -11.54
C ARG A 178 8.34 -10.86 -12.12
N ASP A 179 7.93 -11.88 -11.38
CA ASP A 179 6.86 -12.81 -11.81
C ASP A 179 5.51 -12.09 -11.96
N LYS A 180 5.28 -11.08 -11.14
CA LYS A 180 4.05 -10.25 -11.14
C LYS A 180 4.16 -9.00 -12.00
N TRP A 181 5.35 -8.71 -12.53
CA TRP A 181 5.62 -7.46 -13.23
C TRP A 181 4.66 -7.13 -14.37
N PRO A 182 4.23 -8.08 -15.23
CA PRO A 182 3.26 -7.77 -16.29
C PRO A 182 1.96 -7.17 -15.76
N HIS A 183 1.50 -7.59 -14.56
CA HIS A 183 0.32 -7.02 -13.92
C HIS A 183 0.61 -5.66 -13.28
N VAL A 184 1.78 -5.52 -12.64
CA VAL A 184 2.21 -4.25 -12.04
C VAL A 184 2.35 -3.19 -13.14
N ALA A 185 3.04 -3.52 -14.24
CA ALA A 185 3.27 -2.61 -15.35
C ALA A 185 2.00 -2.28 -16.16
N SER A 186 0.93 -3.06 -16.02
CA SER A 186 -0.35 -2.77 -16.68
C SER A 186 -1.15 -1.65 -15.99
N ALA A 187 -0.82 -1.33 -14.74
CA ALA A 187 -1.54 -0.33 -13.96
C ALA A 187 -1.19 1.11 -14.39
N LYS A 188 -2.14 2.01 -14.23
CA LYS A 188 -1.96 3.46 -14.49
C LYS A 188 -1.12 4.15 -13.43
N LEU A 189 -1.20 3.67 -12.19
CA LEU A 189 -0.50 4.18 -11.02
C LEU A 189 -0.09 3.02 -10.13
N ILE A 190 1.13 3.05 -9.63
CA ILE A 190 1.65 2.10 -8.65
C ILE A 190 1.83 2.83 -7.33
N ILE A 191 1.34 2.26 -6.24
CA ILE A 191 1.55 2.75 -4.88
C ILE A 191 2.22 1.64 -4.08
N ALA A 192 3.36 1.91 -3.48
CA ALA A 192 4.06 0.92 -2.68
C ALA A 192 4.37 1.44 -1.27
N ASP A 193 4.37 0.55 -0.30
CA ASP A 193 4.82 0.86 1.05
C ASP A 193 6.18 0.22 1.37
N THR A 194 6.88 0.74 2.37
CA THR A 194 8.20 0.25 2.77
C THR A 194 8.16 -0.98 3.69
N ASN A 195 7.05 -1.73 3.74
CA ASN A 195 7.06 -3.09 4.29
C ASN A 195 7.92 -4.01 3.43
N LEU A 196 8.01 -3.76 2.12
CA LEU A 196 8.84 -4.53 1.19
C LEU A 196 10.34 -4.52 1.60
N PRO A 197 11.12 -5.57 1.22
CA PRO A 197 12.57 -5.58 1.35
C PRO A 197 13.25 -4.46 0.56
N ALA A 198 14.43 -4.01 1.04
CA ALA A 198 15.18 -2.94 0.39
C ALA A 198 15.53 -3.23 -1.07
N GLU A 199 15.92 -4.47 -1.38
CA GLU A 199 16.23 -4.90 -2.74
C GLU A 199 15.01 -4.94 -3.65
N THR A 200 13.83 -5.23 -3.10
CA THR A 200 12.58 -5.22 -3.87
C THR A 200 12.11 -3.80 -4.14
N LEU A 201 12.27 -2.89 -3.16
CA LEU A 201 12.01 -1.46 -3.36
C LEU A 201 12.93 -0.86 -4.41
N ALA A 202 14.22 -1.19 -4.38
CA ALA A 202 15.20 -0.72 -5.36
C ALA A 202 14.82 -1.20 -6.78
N GLU A 203 14.52 -2.50 -6.97
CA GLU A 203 14.11 -3.02 -8.27
C GLU A 203 12.78 -2.42 -8.75
N LEU A 204 11.81 -2.20 -7.85
CA LEU A 204 10.55 -1.55 -8.19
C LEU A 204 10.76 -0.13 -8.71
N ILE A 205 11.60 0.67 -8.03
CA ILE A 205 11.93 2.05 -8.40
C ILE A 205 12.62 2.08 -9.77
N ASP A 206 13.63 1.21 -9.97
CA ASP A 206 14.37 1.13 -11.22
C ASP A 206 13.46 0.78 -12.41
N ARG A 207 12.59 -0.23 -12.24
CA ARG A 207 11.64 -0.62 -13.28
C ARG A 207 10.61 0.46 -13.59
N CYS A 208 10.07 1.12 -12.57
CA CYS A 208 9.15 2.23 -12.77
C CYS A 208 9.82 3.39 -13.52
N LYS A 209 11.11 3.67 -13.23
CA LYS A 209 11.92 4.64 -13.94
C LYS A 209 12.10 4.27 -15.41
N GLU A 210 12.52 3.02 -15.68
CA GLU A 210 12.78 2.52 -17.05
C GLU A 210 11.53 2.55 -17.93
N GLU A 211 10.37 2.18 -17.36
CA GLU A 211 9.11 2.09 -18.10
C GLU A 211 8.24 3.35 -17.98
N ASN A 212 8.73 4.41 -17.30
CA ASN A 212 8.02 5.67 -17.04
C ASN A 212 6.66 5.46 -16.34
N LEU A 213 6.57 4.53 -15.41
CA LEU A 213 5.37 4.23 -14.65
C LEU A 213 5.30 5.15 -13.42
N PRO A 214 4.17 5.84 -13.17
CA PRO A 214 4.01 6.64 -11.96
C PRO A 214 4.08 5.75 -10.70
N LEU A 215 5.00 6.10 -9.78
CA LEU A 215 5.20 5.37 -8.52
C LEU A 215 5.03 6.31 -7.33
N PHE A 216 4.13 5.97 -6.44
CA PHE A 216 3.95 6.60 -5.13
C PHE A 216 4.57 5.70 -4.05
N ILE A 217 5.24 6.29 -3.06
CA ILE A 217 5.85 5.56 -1.94
C ILE A 217 5.34 6.11 -0.61
N ASP A 218 4.83 5.20 0.23
CA ASP A 218 4.57 5.46 1.65
C ASP A 218 5.71 4.88 2.48
N PRO A 219 6.42 5.70 3.29
CA PRO A 219 7.55 5.26 4.11
C PRO A 219 7.17 4.42 5.34
N VAL A 220 5.89 4.40 5.74
CA VAL A 220 5.31 3.64 6.86
C VAL A 220 5.88 4.04 8.24
N SER A 221 7.19 4.17 8.36
CA SER A 221 7.87 4.59 9.60
C SER A 221 9.29 5.05 9.31
N SER A 222 9.87 5.83 10.23
CA SER A 222 11.25 6.31 10.14
C SER A 222 12.26 5.15 9.99
N GLU A 223 12.01 4.02 10.64
CA GLU A 223 12.89 2.84 10.54
C GLU A 223 12.77 2.17 9.17
N LYS A 224 11.55 2.01 8.65
CA LYS A 224 11.32 1.40 7.34
C LYS A 224 11.73 2.33 6.18
N ALA A 225 11.66 3.65 6.36
CA ALA A 225 12.16 4.63 5.40
C ALA A 225 13.64 4.44 5.05
N LYS A 226 14.44 3.86 5.96
CA LYS A 226 15.86 3.53 5.73
C LYS A 226 16.08 2.46 4.66
N LYS A 227 15.05 1.67 4.33
CA LYS A 227 15.10 0.67 3.26
C LYS A 227 15.16 1.29 1.86
N LEU A 228 14.75 2.54 1.73
CA LEU A 228 14.76 3.23 0.43
C LEU A 228 16.19 3.55 -0.02
N PRO A 229 16.54 3.29 -1.31
CA PRO A 229 17.86 3.60 -1.85
C PRO A 229 18.14 5.10 -1.82
N GLN A 230 19.40 5.50 -1.92
CA GLN A 230 19.78 6.92 -1.97
C GLN A 230 19.27 7.63 -3.24
N ASP A 231 19.31 6.96 -4.38
CA ASP A 231 18.71 7.44 -5.63
C ASP A 231 17.22 7.05 -5.67
N LEU A 232 16.35 8.06 -5.72
CA LEU A 232 14.89 7.92 -5.82
C LEU A 232 14.35 8.39 -7.17
N HIS A 233 15.22 8.54 -8.18
CA HIS A 233 14.75 8.78 -9.54
C HIS A 233 13.90 7.60 -10.02
N GLY A 234 12.64 7.84 -10.29
CA GLY A 234 11.60 6.83 -10.55
C GLY A 234 10.43 6.95 -9.59
N VAL A 235 10.64 7.55 -8.41
CA VAL A 235 9.56 7.87 -7.48
C VAL A 235 8.88 9.16 -7.92
N THR A 236 7.59 9.06 -8.25
CA THR A 236 6.79 10.21 -8.65
C THR A 236 6.37 11.03 -7.44
N ALA A 237 5.86 10.38 -6.39
CA ALA A 237 5.46 11.04 -5.16
C ALA A 237 5.84 10.22 -3.91
N ILE A 238 6.15 10.91 -2.81
CA ILE A 238 6.43 10.30 -1.51
C ILE A 238 5.66 11.01 -0.41
N PHE A 239 5.19 10.25 0.59
CA PHE A 239 4.23 10.69 1.59
C PHE A 239 4.72 10.50 3.04
N PRO A 240 5.86 11.07 3.42
CA PRO A 240 6.35 10.94 4.78
C PRO A 240 5.56 11.79 5.78
N ASN A 241 5.49 11.33 7.04
CA ASN A 241 5.27 12.24 8.15
C ASN A 241 6.55 13.03 8.46
N TRP A 242 6.48 13.95 9.43
CA TRP A 242 7.62 14.81 9.78
C TRP A 242 8.88 14.03 10.17
N GLU A 243 8.76 12.99 11.00
CA GLU A 243 9.89 12.20 11.46
C GLU A 243 10.51 11.37 10.31
N GLU A 244 9.67 10.80 9.48
CA GLU A 244 10.07 10.06 8.27
C GLU A 244 10.75 10.98 7.26
N ALA A 245 10.23 12.21 7.08
CA ALA A 245 10.82 13.20 6.20
C ALA A 245 12.23 13.62 6.67
N CYS A 246 12.40 13.85 7.98
CA CYS A 246 13.70 14.11 8.59
C CYS A 246 14.67 12.94 8.36
N GLN A 247 14.21 11.71 8.56
CA GLN A 247 15.01 10.50 8.31
C GLN A 247 15.43 10.40 6.83
N LEU A 248 14.51 10.65 5.90
CA LEU A 248 14.78 10.63 4.46
C LEU A 248 15.76 11.73 4.04
N ALA A 249 15.66 12.90 4.64
CA ALA A 249 16.57 14.01 4.39
C ALA A 249 17.95 13.84 5.03
N GLY A 250 18.11 12.90 5.97
CA GLY A 250 19.33 12.75 6.76
C GLY A 250 19.56 13.91 7.75
N ILE A 251 18.48 14.58 8.18
CA ILE A 251 18.51 15.75 9.07
C ILE A 251 17.83 15.35 10.37
N ALA A 252 18.47 15.65 11.51
CA ALA A 252 17.85 15.36 12.81
C ALA A 252 16.58 16.20 13.01
N PRO A 253 15.50 15.61 13.58
CA PRO A 253 14.31 16.38 13.90
C PRO A 253 14.66 17.54 14.85
N SER A 254 14.50 18.77 14.39
CA SER A 254 14.55 19.98 15.20
C SER A 254 13.13 20.50 15.40
N SER A 255 12.95 21.55 16.22
CA SER A 255 11.67 22.25 16.32
C SER A 255 11.25 22.74 14.94
N SER A 256 10.11 22.25 14.44
CA SER A 256 9.62 22.53 13.08
C SER A 256 9.36 24.02 12.85
N SER A 257 10.14 24.65 11.99
CA SER A 257 9.88 25.99 11.45
C SER A 257 9.59 25.90 9.94
N SER A 258 8.98 26.94 9.38
CA SER A 258 8.66 26.96 7.93
C SER A 258 9.91 26.83 7.05
N SER A 259 11.06 27.32 7.48
CA SER A 259 12.36 27.17 6.79
C SER A 259 12.86 25.72 6.81
N ASP A 260 12.51 24.94 7.84
CA ASP A 260 12.92 23.57 7.98
C ASP A 260 12.12 22.67 7.02
N TYR A 261 10.85 22.98 6.77
CA TYR A 261 9.99 22.22 5.83
C TYR A 261 10.54 22.27 4.40
N SER A 262 10.85 23.47 3.89
CA SER A 262 11.42 23.65 2.55
C SER A 262 12.79 22.98 2.41
N THR A 263 13.63 23.07 3.45
CA THR A 263 14.94 22.43 3.46
C THR A 263 14.83 20.92 3.38
N ILE A 264 13.94 20.31 4.20
CA ILE A 264 13.74 18.86 4.23
C ILE A 264 13.09 18.37 2.93
N ALA A 265 12.04 19.02 2.45
CA ALA A 265 11.41 18.69 1.19
C ALA A 265 12.39 18.81 0.01
N GLY A 266 13.22 19.87 0.01
CA GLY A 266 14.28 20.08 -0.97
C GLY A 266 15.34 18.98 -0.96
N ALA A 267 15.76 18.52 0.22
CA ALA A 267 16.72 17.42 0.37
C ALA A 267 16.14 16.09 -0.16
N ILE A 268 14.86 15.80 0.08
CA ILE A 268 14.20 14.60 -0.46
C ILE A 268 14.07 14.71 -1.99
N ARG A 269 13.68 15.87 -2.52
CA ARG A 269 13.61 16.12 -3.97
C ARG A 269 14.96 15.99 -4.66
N ALA A 270 16.04 16.42 -4.00
CA ALA A 270 17.41 16.27 -4.52
C ALA A 270 17.82 14.80 -4.71
N ARG A 271 17.17 13.85 -4.04
CA ARG A 271 17.34 12.41 -4.28
C ARG A 271 16.58 11.89 -5.52
N GLY A 272 15.81 12.73 -6.21
CA GLY A 272 15.13 12.39 -7.45
C GLY A 272 13.60 12.30 -7.38
N VAL A 273 13.00 12.50 -6.21
CA VAL A 273 11.54 12.51 -6.05
C VAL A 273 10.93 13.77 -6.69
N ARG A 274 9.86 13.62 -7.48
CA ARG A 274 9.22 14.77 -8.15
C ARG A 274 8.27 15.54 -7.23
N HIS A 275 7.48 14.83 -6.40
CA HIS A 275 6.48 15.42 -5.51
C HIS A 275 6.64 14.86 -4.10
N VAL A 276 6.75 15.73 -3.13
CA VAL A 276 6.90 15.39 -1.70
C VAL A 276 5.71 15.95 -0.94
N PHE A 277 5.03 15.12 -0.16
CA PHE A 277 3.91 15.49 0.70
C PHE A 277 4.27 15.17 2.14
N ILE A 278 4.67 16.16 2.93
CA ILE A 278 5.03 15.97 4.34
C ILE A 278 3.79 16.19 5.20
N THR A 279 3.29 15.14 5.84
CA THR A 279 2.17 15.26 6.78
C THR A 279 2.65 15.73 8.15
N LEU A 280 1.98 16.74 8.70
CA LEU A 280 2.33 17.42 9.96
C LEU A 280 1.26 17.22 11.04
N GLY A 281 0.40 16.21 10.91
CA GLY A 281 -0.71 15.95 11.82
C GLY A 281 -1.66 17.14 11.92
N SER A 282 -1.81 17.70 13.14
CA SER A 282 -2.68 18.86 13.39
C SER A 282 -2.21 20.17 12.75
N GLN A 283 -1.06 20.18 12.08
CA GLN A 283 -0.56 21.35 11.34
C GLN A 283 -0.79 21.25 9.83
N GLY A 284 -1.41 20.18 9.34
CA GLY A 284 -1.74 20.03 7.93
C GLY A 284 -0.65 19.32 7.13
N VAL A 285 -0.40 19.78 5.91
CA VAL A 285 0.50 19.14 4.94
C VAL A 285 1.35 20.16 4.21
N ILE A 286 2.63 19.87 4.04
CA ILE A 286 3.51 20.58 3.13
C ILE A 286 3.57 19.79 1.81
N TYR A 287 3.26 20.45 0.72
CA TYR A 287 3.55 19.98 -0.62
C TYR A 287 4.77 20.70 -1.17
N ALA A 288 5.68 19.96 -1.79
CA ALA A 288 6.80 20.51 -2.55
C ALA A 288 7.02 19.65 -3.81
N GLY A 289 6.92 20.24 -4.99
CA GLY A 289 7.00 19.50 -6.24
C GLY A 289 7.25 20.39 -7.45
N GLU A 290 6.99 19.85 -8.64
CA GLU A 290 7.15 20.56 -9.91
C GLU A 290 6.20 21.76 -10.05
N GLU A 291 5.06 21.74 -9.33
CA GLU A 291 4.07 22.81 -9.32
C GLU A 291 4.34 23.91 -8.28
N GLY A 292 5.48 23.82 -7.58
CA GLY A 292 5.88 24.75 -6.54
C GLY A 292 5.85 24.15 -5.13
N GLU A 293 5.78 25.02 -4.13
CA GLU A 293 5.71 24.64 -2.72
C GLU A 293 4.53 25.34 -2.06
N ARG A 294 3.77 24.58 -1.25
CA ARG A 294 2.61 25.12 -0.54
C ARG A 294 2.34 24.39 0.77
N HIS A 295 2.02 25.16 1.81
CA HIS A 295 1.45 24.64 3.03
C HIS A 295 -0.08 24.63 2.92
N PHE A 296 -0.67 23.48 3.16
CA PHE A 296 -2.11 23.29 3.27
C PHE A 296 -2.46 23.16 4.76
N PRO A 297 -3.28 24.06 5.32
CA PRO A 297 -3.69 23.96 6.71
C PRO A 297 -4.55 22.71 6.93
N PRO A 298 -4.63 22.20 8.17
CA PRO A 298 -5.48 21.07 8.50
C PRO A 298 -6.96 21.45 8.36
N ILE A 299 -7.78 20.45 7.99
CA ILE A 299 -9.24 20.61 8.08
C ILE A 299 -9.64 20.41 9.56
N PRO A 300 -10.34 21.38 10.20
CA PRO A 300 -10.80 21.23 11.57
C PRO A 300 -11.64 19.95 11.72
N THR A 301 -11.22 19.05 12.60
CA THR A 301 -11.80 17.69 12.70
C THR A 301 -11.96 17.30 14.17
N LYS A 302 -13.11 16.70 14.52
CA LYS A 302 -13.26 15.99 15.77
C LYS A 302 -12.64 14.61 15.61
N VAL A 303 -11.43 14.43 16.10
CA VAL A 303 -10.68 13.18 15.98
C VAL A 303 -11.27 12.12 16.92
N VAL A 304 -11.57 10.95 16.36
CA VAL A 304 -11.98 9.73 17.06
C VAL A 304 -10.80 8.77 17.13
N GLU A 305 -10.16 8.48 15.98
CA GLU A 305 -8.97 7.63 15.87
C GLU A 305 -8.05 8.20 14.79
N VAL A 306 -6.74 8.09 14.96
CA VAL A 306 -5.73 8.63 14.01
C VAL A 306 -5.24 7.59 13.00
N THR A 307 -5.46 6.30 13.30
CA THR A 307 -5.00 5.19 12.47
C THR A 307 -5.68 5.23 11.10
N GLY A 308 -4.89 5.07 10.03
CA GLY A 308 -5.39 5.05 8.65
C GLY A 308 -5.60 6.42 8.01
N ALA A 309 -5.47 7.53 8.76
CA ALA A 309 -5.60 8.87 8.19
C ALA A 309 -4.52 9.18 7.14
N GLY A 310 -3.29 8.68 7.32
CA GLY A 310 -2.20 8.75 6.35
C GLY A 310 -2.53 7.94 5.09
N ASP A 311 -3.01 6.71 5.26
CA ASP A 311 -3.41 5.84 4.15
C ASP A 311 -4.53 6.47 3.32
N ALA A 312 -5.53 7.08 4.00
CA ALA A 312 -6.61 7.82 3.37
C ALA A 312 -6.10 9.07 2.63
N PHE A 313 -5.08 9.77 3.18
CA PHE A 313 -4.45 10.89 2.51
C PHE A 313 -3.81 10.46 1.19
N VAL A 314 -3.00 9.40 1.20
CA VAL A 314 -2.36 8.86 -0.02
C VAL A 314 -3.41 8.44 -1.04
N ALA A 315 -4.47 7.74 -0.60
CA ALA A 315 -5.57 7.32 -1.47
C ALA A 315 -6.30 8.52 -2.08
N GLY A 316 -6.54 9.59 -1.31
CA GLY A 316 -7.17 10.82 -1.80
C GLY A 316 -6.31 11.55 -2.84
N ILE A 317 -4.98 11.63 -2.63
CA ILE A 317 -4.05 12.16 -3.64
C ILE A 317 -4.12 11.31 -4.92
N ALA A 318 -4.03 9.99 -4.78
CA ALA A 318 -4.09 9.07 -5.92
C ALA A 318 -5.42 9.20 -6.67
N TYR A 319 -6.55 9.31 -5.97
CA TYR A 319 -7.87 9.57 -6.55
C TYR A 319 -7.87 10.86 -7.39
N GLY A 320 -7.34 11.97 -6.85
CA GLY A 320 -7.26 13.24 -7.56
C GLY A 320 -6.42 13.14 -8.85
N VAL A 321 -5.24 12.52 -8.75
CA VAL A 321 -4.34 12.29 -9.89
C VAL A 321 -4.99 11.40 -10.96
N MET A 322 -5.69 10.32 -10.56
CA MET A 322 -6.45 9.47 -11.49
C MET A 322 -7.57 10.23 -12.20
N ARG A 323 -8.08 11.29 -11.59
CA ARG A 323 -9.08 12.24 -12.17
C ARG A 323 -8.41 13.40 -12.92
N GLN A 324 -7.11 13.34 -13.19
CA GLN A 324 -6.34 14.34 -13.94
C GLN A 324 -6.21 15.70 -13.22
N SER A 325 -6.44 15.77 -11.92
CA SER A 325 -6.06 16.92 -11.10
C SER A 325 -4.53 17.01 -11.00
N THR A 326 -4.01 18.23 -10.82
CA THR A 326 -2.58 18.41 -10.49
C THR A 326 -2.26 17.80 -9.12
N TYR A 327 -0.99 17.55 -8.84
CA TYR A 327 -0.56 17.02 -7.54
C TYR A 327 -0.89 18.00 -6.40
N MET A 328 -0.73 19.30 -6.65
CA MET A 328 -1.07 20.35 -5.68
C MET A 328 -2.59 20.39 -5.39
N GLU A 329 -3.42 20.34 -6.43
CA GLU A 329 -4.88 20.30 -6.27
C GLU A 329 -5.34 19.02 -5.55
N SER A 330 -4.65 17.90 -5.80
CA SER A 330 -4.94 16.62 -5.17
C SER A 330 -4.74 16.63 -3.65
N CYS A 331 -3.97 17.59 -3.09
CA CYS A 331 -3.86 17.77 -1.64
C CYS A 331 -5.21 17.93 -0.95
N MET A 332 -6.16 18.60 -1.58
CA MET A 332 -7.49 18.80 -0.99
C MET A 332 -8.29 17.51 -0.92
N TYR A 333 -8.17 16.62 -1.93
CA TYR A 333 -8.76 15.28 -1.86
C TYR A 333 -8.13 14.45 -0.75
N GLY A 334 -6.79 14.48 -0.62
CA GLY A 334 -6.07 13.80 0.45
C GLY A 334 -6.49 14.27 1.85
N LEU A 335 -6.51 15.59 2.08
CA LEU A 335 -6.95 16.18 3.34
C LEU A 335 -8.41 15.85 3.67
N THR A 336 -9.30 15.88 2.66
CA THR A 336 -10.71 15.56 2.85
C THR A 336 -10.90 14.08 3.18
N ALA A 337 -10.17 13.17 2.53
CA ALA A 337 -10.21 11.75 2.83
C ALA A 337 -9.71 11.46 4.26
N SER A 338 -8.60 12.07 4.66
CA SER A 338 -8.10 12.00 6.06
C SER A 338 -9.12 12.56 7.06
N HIS A 339 -9.74 13.72 6.75
CA HIS A 339 -10.75 14.32 7.59
C HIS A 339 -11.92 13.38 7.87
N ILE A 340 -12.43 12.69 6.84
CA ILE A 340 -13.53 11.72 6.99
C ILE A 340 -13.06 10.52 7.82
N THR A 341 -11.85 9.99 7.56
CA THR A 341 -11.30 8.83 8.27
C THR A 341 -11.07 9.12 9.75
N LEU A 342 -10.53 10.29 10.10
CA LEU A 342 -10.30 10.71 11.49
C LEU A 342 -11.56 10.76 12.36
N GLN A 343 -12.76 10.78 11.78
CA GLN A 343 -14.03 10.80 12.49
C GLN A 343 -14.59 9.41 12.79
N THR A 344 -13.89 8.35 12.40
CA THR A 344 -14.27 6.95 12.61
C THR A 344 -13.28 6.23 13.52
N ASP A 345 -13.66 5.08 14.07
CA ASP A 345 -12.80 4.18 14.83
C ASP A 345 -12.13 3.09 13.96
N GLN A 346 -12.28 3.20 12.63
CA GLN A 346 -11.78 2.23 11.64
C GLN A 346 -10.55 2.78 10.93
N SER A 347 -9.57 1.92 10.64
CA SER A 347 -8.40 2.29 9.83
C SER A 347 -8.76 2.65 8.39
N VAL A 348 -9.86 2.10 7.87
CA VAL A 348 -10.47 2.48 6.59
C VAL A 348 -11.93 2.83 6.86
N ALA A 349 -12.28 4.09 6.68
CA ALA A 349 -13.63 4.58 6.92
C ALA A 349 -14.61 4.02 5.89
N SER A 350 -15.55 3.18 6.32
CA SER A 350 -16.58 2.63 5.43
C SER A 350 -17.49 3.69 4.80
N GLU A 351 -17.55 4.87 5.41
CA GLU A 351 -18.31 6.04 4.94
C GLU A 351 -17.56 6.87 3.89
N LEU A 352 -16.26 6.60 3.68
CA LEU A 352 -15.44 7.30 2.69
C LEU A 352 -15.75 6.76 1.29
N THR A 353 -16.82 7.29 0.71
CA THR A 353 -17.22 7.04 -0.66
C THR A 353 -16.90 8.23 -1.55
N GLU A 354 -16.88 8.04 -2.87
CA GLU A 354 -16.68 9.12 -3.83
C GLU A 354 -17.69 10.25 -3.60
N GLU A 355 -18.97 9.91 -3.42
CA GLU A 355 -20.02 10.90 -3.19
C GLU A 355 -19.76 11.71 -1.90
N ARG A 356 -19.42 11.03 -0.80
CA ARG A 356 -19.12 11.67 0.48
C ARG A 356 -17.89 12.58 0.39
N LEU A 357 -16.84 12.12 -0.29
CA LEU A 357 -15.63 12.91 -0.52
C LEU A 357 -15.95 14.21 -1.27
N GLN A 358 -16.69 14.12 -2.39
CA GLN A 358 -17.05 15.27 -3.20
C GLN A 358 -17.96 16.25 -2.46
N GLN A 359 -18.96 15.76 -1.73
CA GLN A 359 -19.85 16.60 -0.92
C GLN A 359 -19.07 17.35 0.16
N THR A 360 -18.18 16.65 0.87
CA THR A 360 -17.38 17.25 1.94
C THR A 360 -16.44 18.32 1.35
N LEU A 361 -15.75 18.03 0.25
CA LEU A 361 -14.88 18.98 -0.42
C LEU A 361 -15.62 20.26 -0.85
N LEU A 362 -16.83 20.12 -1.43
CA LEU A 362 -17.67 21.25 -1.81
C LEU A 362 -18.08 22.11 -0.61
N HIS A 363 -18.32 21.53 0.54
CA HIS A 363 -18.64 22.29 1.77
C HIS A 363 -17.45 23.08 2.27
N LEU A 364 -16.26 22.48 2.25
CA LEU A 364 -15.02 23.12 2.68
C LEU A 364 -14.65 24.33 1.79
N THR A 365 -14.77 24.18 0.47
CA THR A 365 -14.43 25.26 -0.47
C THR A 365 -15.42 26.42 -0.44
N LYS A 366 -16.72 26.18 -0.17
CA LYS A 366 -17.72 27.25 -0.02
C LYS A 366 -17.62 27.99 1.30
N GLY A 367 -17.08 27.38 2.34
CA GLY A 367 -16.85 28.01 3.64
C GLY A 367 -15.75 29.07 3.60
N ASP A 368 -14.74 28.90 2.74
CA ASP A 368 -13.63 29.84 2.58
C ASP A 368 -14.02 31.11 1.78
N GLU A 369 -15.04 31.04 0.92
CA GLU A 369 -15.53 32.22 0.15
C GLU A 369 -16.43 33.16 0.99
N SER A 370 -16.77 32.77 2.22
CA SER A 370 -17.70 33.52 3.09
C SER A 370 -17.02 34.18 4.32
N GLN A 371 -15.70 34.17 4.39
CA GLN A 371 -14.88 34.90 5.38
C GLN A 371 -13.99 35.95 4.67
#